data_56d6e7d803089a4276b6a677690946a5
#
_entry.id   56d6e7d803089a4276b6a677690946a5
#
_cell.length_a   1.000
_cell.length_b   1.000
_cell.length_c   1.000
_cell.angle_alpha   90.00
_cell.angle_beta   90.00
_cell.angle_gamma   90.00
#
_symmetry.space_group_name_H-M   'P 1'
#
loop_
_entity.id
_entity.type
_entity.pdbx_description
1 polymer ?
#
loop_
_entity_poly.entity_id
_entity_poly.type
_entity_poly.pdbx_seq_one_letter_code
_entity_poly.pdbx_strand_id
1 'polypeptide(L)'
;MDDQIDRYDRYRMEGQELNSKLLDTLSDDELMEAAGFLDMVEQKDGEEILRHEDELDMPIHADFAIHRIEQDGSTAIEQFHQEERWENEIERELVEALQESYTSLFEIEAVRSDERVLVLRDLLGQGDPQIEVIDIKLSQTANTDAMIFFRPVVLPDMTVTSGFVLPFEAPYKDHLCE
;
A
#
# COMPACT_ATOMS: atom_id res chain seq x y z
N MET A 1 -15.54 -15.72 12.40
CA MET A 1 -14.07 -15.90 12.18
C MET A 1 -13.78 -16.48 10.81
N ASP A 2 -14.38 -17.62 10.40
CA ASP A 2 -14.18 -18.13 9.03
C ASP A 2 -14.69 -17.15 7.94
N ASP A 3 -15.84 -16.53 8.14
CA ASP A 3 -16.43 -15.56 7.20
C ASP A 3 -15.55 -14.29 6.99
N GLN A 4 -14.91 -13.81 8.06
CA GLN A 4 -14.01 -12.65 7.99
C GLN A 4 -12.72 -12.98 7.24
N ILE A 5 -12.19 -14.20 7.39
CA ILE A 5 -11.01 -14.66 6.67
C ILE A 5 -11.32 -14.84 5.18
N ASP A 6 -12.44 -15.49 4.87
CA ASP A 6 -12.87 -15.68 3.49
C ASP A 6 -13.04 -14.33 2.79
N ARG A 7 -13.54 -13.32 3.52
CA ARG A 7 -13.69 -11.97 2.99
C ARG A 7 -12.34 -11.26 2.83
N TYR A 8 -11.43 -11.40 3.80
CA TYR A 8 -10.05 -10.90 3.70
C TYR A 8 -9.34 -11.49 2.48
N ASP A 9 -9.43 -12.81 2.26
CA ASP A 9 -8.79 -13.48 1.12
C ASP A 9 -9.37 -12.99 -0.22
N ARG A 10 -10.67 -12.71 -0.28
CA ARG A 10 -11.30 -12.11 -1.48
C ARG A 10 -10.76 -10.71 -1.74
N TYR A 11 -10.72 -9.83 -0.74
CA TYR A 11 -10.14 -8.49 -0.90
C TYR A 11 -8.68 -8.54 -1.34
N ARG A 12 -7.90 -9.50 -0.82
CA ARG A 12 -6.50 -9.68 -1.23
C ARG A 12 -6.38 -10.11 -2.69
N MET A 13 -7.21 -11.04 -3.17
CA MET A 13 -7.22 -11.49 -4.56
C MET A 13 -7.67 -10.35 -5.50
N GLU A 14 -8.81 -9.77 -5.25
CA GLU A 14 -9.34 -8.66 -6.06
C GLU A 14 -8.40 -7.44 -6.05
N GLY A 15 -7.77 -7.15 -4.91
CA GLY A 15 -6.79 -6.08 -4.80
C GLY A 15 -5.54 -6.30 -5.66
N GLN A 16 -5.06 -7.54 -5.79
CA GLN A 16 -3.96 -7.87 -6.69
C GLN A 16 -4.36 -7.71 -8.17
N GLU A 17 -5.56 -8.14 -8.52
CA GLU A 17 -6.10 -7.97 -9.88
C GLU A 17 -6.33 -6.48 -10.20
N LEU A 18 -6.89 -5.73 -9.27
CA LEU A 18 -7.08 -4.29 -9.40
C LEU A 18 -5.75 -3.54 -9.58
N ASN A 19 -4.73 -3.86 -8.78
CA ASN A 19 -3.41 -3.25 -8.93
C ASN A 19 -2.82 -3.51 -10.33
N SER A 20 -2.99 -4.71 -10.88
CA SER A 20 -2.57 -5.01 -12.24
C SER A 20 -3.33 -4.18 -13.27
N LYS A 21 -4.65 -4.06 -13.14
CA LYS A 21 -5.49 -3.21 -14.01
C LYS A 21 -5.07 -1.74 -13.94
N LEU A 22 -4.77 -1.22 -12.75
CA LEU A 22 -4.33 0.16 -12.56
C LEU A 22 -2.95 0.40 -13.19
N LEU A 23 -2.00 -0.51 -13.02
CA LEU A 23 -0.68 -0.43 -13.65
C LEU A 23 -0.77 -0.48 -15.18
N ASP A 24 -1.67 -1.29 -15.74
CA ASP A 24 -1.90 -1.38 -17.19
C ASP A 24 -2.46 -0.08 -17.79
N THR A 25 -2.95 0.86 -16.96
CA THR A 25 -3.38 2.19 -17.43
C THR A 25 -2.23 3.19 -17.55
N LEU A 26 -1.10 2.92 -16.90
CA LEU A 26 0.07 3.79 -16.88
C LEU A 26 0.96 3.52 -18.10
N SER A 27 1.53 4.58 -18.67
CA SER A 27 2.54 4.48 -19.72
C SER A 27 3.92 4.15 -19.15
N ASP A 28 4.84 3.72 -20.02
CA ASP A 28 6.23 3.49 -19.64
C ASP A 28 6.90 4.78 -19.11
N ASP A 29 6.54 5.95 -19.65
CA ASP A 29 7.07 7.25 -19.19
C ASP A 29 6.63 7.56 -17.76
N GLU A 30 5.37 7.29 -17.40
CA GLU A 30 4.83 7.49 -16.06
C GLU A 30 5.45 6.51 -15.04
N LEU A 31 5.67 5.27 -15.45
CA LEU A 31 6.38 4.29 -14.63
C LEU A 31 7.83 4.70 -14.40
N MET A 32 8.53 5.21 -15.43
CA MET A 32 9.88 5.73 -15.29
C MET A 32 9.95 7.00 -14.45
N GLU A 33 8.93 7.89 -14.53
CA GLU A 33 8.81 9.05 -13.64
C GLU A 33 8.69 8.63 -12.18
N ALA A 34 7.82 7.67 -11.86
CA ALA A 34 7.69 7.09 -10.51
C ALA A 34 9.03 6.52 -10.01
N ALA A 35 9.73 5.78 -10.86
CA ALA A 35 11.04 5.22 -10.55
C ALA A 35 12.09 6.31 -10.28
N GLY A 36 12.04 7.43 -11.01
CA GLY A 36 12.90 8.58 -10.79
C GLY A 36 12.71 9.22 -9.41
N PHE A 37 11.45 9.37 -8.96
CA PHE A 37 11.15 9.87 -7.61
C PHE A 37 11.65 8.95 -6.49
N LEU A 38 11.70 7.66 -6.74
CA LEU A 38 12.13 6.63 -5.77
C LEU A 38 13.62 6.29 -5.84
N ASP A 39 14.41 6.99 -6.69
CA ASP A 39 15.83 6.70 -6.96
C ASP A 39 16.06 5.27 -7.48
N MET A 40 15.09 4.74 -8.25
CA MET A 40 15.11 3.40 -8.83
C MET A 40 15.54 3.38 -10.30
N VAL A 41 16.15 4.47 -10.80
CA VAL A 41 16.63 4.58 -12.18
C VAL A 41 18.15 4.46 -12.23
N GLU A 42 18.66 3.59 -13.11
CA GLU A 42 20.08 3.44 -13.40
C GLU A 42 20.37 3.79 -14.87
N GLN A 43 21.50 4.47 -15.11
CA GLN A 43 22.00 4.74 -16.46
C GLN A 43 22.88 3.57 -16.92
N LYS A 44 22.48 2.86 -17.99
CA LYS A 44 23.23 1.76 -18.57
C LYS A 44 23.29 1.88 -20.08
N ASP A 45 24.49 1.90 -20.62
CA ASP A 45 24.77 2.02 -22.08
C ASP A 45 24.11 3.26 -22.74
N GLY A 46 23.83 4.31 -21.95
CA GLY A 46 23.20 5.55 -22.40
C GLY A 46 21.66 5.52 -22.37
N GLU A 47 21.08 4.47 -21.86
CA GLU A 47 19.64 4.34 -21.65
C GLU A 47 19.31 4.32 -20.14
N GLU A 48 18.12 4.83 -19.79
CA GLU A 48 17.56 4.73 -18.45
C GLU A 48 16.88 3.38 -18.30
N ILE A 49 17.26 2.66 -17.26
CA ILE A 49 16.64 1.37 -16.92
C ILE A 49 16.12 1.39 -15.50
N LEU A 50 15.01 0.68 -15.28
CA LEU A 50 14.46 0.45 -13.97
C LEU A 50 15.31 -0.54 -13.20
N ARG A 51 15.68 -0.19 -11.95
CA ARG A 51 16.47 -1.01 -11.05
C ARG A 51 15.62 -1.42 -9.85
N HIS A 52 15.37 -2.72 -9.71
CA HIS A 52 14.82 -3.30 -8.50
C HIS A 52 15.91 -4.13 -7.81
N GLU A 53 16.29 -3.77 -6.59
CA GLU A 53 17.36 -4.43 -5.83
C GLU A 53 16.80 -5.48 -4.86
N ASP A 54 15.57 -5.29 -4.39
CA ASP A 54 14.92 -6.22 -3.49
C ASP A 54 13.44 -6.49 -3.85
N GLU A 55 12.83 -7.44 -3.10
CA GLU A 55 11.45 -7.89 -3.35
C GLU A 55 10.39 -6.81 -3.06
N LEU A 56 10.72 -5.77 -2.28
CA LEU A 56 9.79 -4.69 -1.92
C LEU A 56 9.81 -3.53 -2.93
N ASP A 57 10.85 -3.42 -3.75
CA ASP A 57 10.99 -2.31 -4.70
C ASP A 57 9.83 -2.26 -5.70
N MET A 58 9.44 -3.40 -6.25
CA MET A 58 8.34 -3.46 -7.21
C MET A 58 6.98 -3.08 -6.60
N PRO A 59 6.56 -3.61 -5.43
CA PRO A 59 5.32 -3.17 -4.78
C PRO A 59 5.31 -1.70 -4.38
N ILE A 60 6.43 -1.15 -3.91
CA ILE A 60 6.56 0.28 -3.55
C ILE A 60 6.45 1.14 -4.80
N HIS A 61 7.15 0.78 -5.87
CA HIS A 61 7.09 1.47 -7.14
C HIS A 61 5.66 1.48 -7.71
N ALA A 62 4.98 0.34 -7.69
CA ALA A 62 3.60 0.22 -8.14
C ALA A 62 2.65 1.11 -7.33
N ASP A 63 2.71 1.07 -5.99
CA ASP A 63 1.88 1.91 -5.13
C ASP A 63 2.13 3.41 -5.40
N PHE A 64 3.41 3.81 -5.53
CA PHE A 64 3.76 5.19 -5.84
C PHE A 64 3.23 5.64 -7.20
N ALA A 65 3.41 4.83 -8.24
CA ALA A 65 2.95 5.13 -9.59
C ALA A 65 1.41 5.29 -9.64
N ILE A 66 0.66 4.39 -9.01
CA ILE A 66 -0.81 4.40 -9.00
C ILE A 66 -1.37 5.62 -8.28
N HIS A 67 -0.74 6.05 -7.17
CA HIS A 67 -1.31 7.03 -6.25
C HIS A 67 -0.64 8.42 -6.28
N ARG A 68 0.49 8.59 -6.99
CA ARG A 68 1.28 9.84 -6.94
C ARG A 68 1.64 10.41 -8.29
N ILE A 69 1.68 9.58 -9.33
CA ILE A 69 1.90 10.09 -10.69
C ILE A 69 0.57 10.54 -11.26
N GLU A 70 0.54 11.79 -11.71
CA GLU A 70 -0.65 12.41 -12.27
C GLU A 70 -0.56 12.49 -13.80
N GLN A 71 -1.60 12.03 -14.48
CA GLN A 71 -1.84 12.23 -15.88
C GLN A 71 -3.04 13.19 -16.05
N ASP A 72 -2.86 14.29 -16.72
CA ASP A 72 -3.90 15.32 -16.92
C ASP A 72 -4.53 15.84 -15.61
N GLY A 73 -3.77 15.79 -14.50
CA GLY A 73 -4.18 16.28 -13.18
C GLY A 73 -4.96 15.28 -12.34
N SER A 74 -4.89 13.98 -12.67
CA SER A 74 -5.49 12.88 -11.91
C SER A 74 -4.56 11.68 -11.88
N THR A 75 -4.51 10.98 -10.74
CA THR A 75 -3.77 9.72 -10.59
C THR A 75 -4.54 8.55 -11.22
N ALA A 76 -3.85 7.41 -11.43
CA ALA A 76 -4.48 6.22 -12.02
C ALA A 76 -5.71 5.76 -11.23
N ILE A 77 -5.65 5.76 -9.89
CA ILE A 77 -6.79 5.37 -9.04
C ILE A 77 -7.95 6.37 -9.14
N GLU A 78 -7.66 7.68 -9.23
CA GLU A 78 -8.70 8.71 -9.39
C GLU A 78 -9.40 8.60 -10.75
N GLN A 79 -8.65 8.36 -11.83
CA GLN A 79 -9.22 8.12 -13.15
C GLN A 79 -10.09 6.87 -13.19
N PHE A 80 -9.60 5.77 -12.61
CA PHE A 80 -10.33 4.51 -12.54
C PHE A 80 -11.65 4.67 -11.76
N HIS A 81 -11.62 5.44 -10.67
CA HIS A 81 -12.81 5.78 -9.89
C HIS A 81 -13.78 6.67 -10.68
N GLN A 82 -13.30 7.73 -11.33
CA GLN A 82 -14.15 8.66 -12.11
C GLN A 82 -14.85 7.97 -13.28
N GLU A 83 -14.20 6.99 -13.89
CA GLU A 83 -14.72 6.24 -15.03
C GLU A 83 -15.55 5.01 -14.63
N GLU A 84 -15.73 4.75 -13.32
CA GLU A 84 -16.51 3.63 -12.77
C GLU A 84 -16.11 2.27 -13.38
N ARG A 85 -14.79 2.01 -13.51
CA ARG A 85 -14.26 0.85 -14.25
C ARG A 85 -14.34 -0.49 -13.48
N TRP A 86 -14.87 -0.55 -12.28
CA TRP A 86 -14.99 -1.77 -11.50
C TRP A 86 -16.01 -2.75 -12.09
N GLU A 87 -15.72 -4.04 -11.97
CA GLU A 87 -16.52 -5.13 -12.53
C GLU A 87 -17.46 -5.78 -11.51
N ASN A 88 -17.18 -5.60 -10.21
CA ASN A 88 -17.95 -6.18 -9.12
C ASN A 88 -17.92 -5.30 -7.86
N GLU A 89 -18.72 -5.66 -6.85
CA GLU A 89 -18.90 -4.88 -5.62
C GLU A 89 -17.62 -4.81 -4.78
N ILE A 90 -16.83 -5.89 -4.70
CA ILE A 90 -15.58 -5.92 -3.94
C ILE A 90 -14.55 -5.00 -4.58
N GLU A 91 -14.47 -5.01 -5.90
CA GLU A 91 -13.58 -4.10 -6.64
C GLU A 91 -14.00 -2.64 -6.46
N ARG A 92 -15.31 -2.34 -6.46
CA ARG A 92 -15.82 -1.00 -6.15
C ARG A 92 -15.42 -0.55 -4.74
N GLU A 93 -15.65 -1.38 -3.72
CA GLU A 93 -15.25 -1.09 -2.34
C GLU A 93 -13.74 -0.83 -2.22
N LEU A 94 -12.91 -1.60 -2.94
CA LEU A 94 -11.45 -1.41 -2.98
C LEU A 94 -11.08 -0.07 -3.66
N VAL A 95 -11.66 0.26 -4.80
CA VAL A 95 -11.39 1.51 -5.52
C VAL A 95 -11.75 2.73 -4.67
N GLU A 96 -12.94 2.73 -4.05
CA GLU A 96 -13.39 3.78 -3.14
C GLU A 96 -12.43 3.93 -1.94
N ALA A 97 -12.05 2.82 -1.31
CA ALA A 97 -11.14 2.81 -0.16
C ALA A 97 -9.71 3.24 -0.54
N LEU A 98 -9.20 2.82 -1.70
CA LEU A 98 -7.88 3.21 -2.19
C LEU A 98 -7.80 4.68 -2.56
N GLN A 99 -8.86 5.24 -3.13
CA GLN A 99 -8.93 6.67 -3.45
C GLN A 99 -8.82 7.55 -2.19
N GLU A 100 -9.44 7.14 -1.09
CA GLU A 100 -9.40 7.86 0.18
C GLU A 100 -8.17 7.50 1.05
N SER A 101 -7.38 6.52 0.62
CA SER A 101 -6.25 6.01 1.39
C SER A 101 -5.03 6.96 1.37
N TYR A 102 -4.19 6.82 2.38
CA TYR A 102 -2.95 7.58 2.53
C TYR A 102 -1.81 6.66 2.94
N THR A 103 -0.58 7.06 2.69
CA THR A 103 0.61 6.35 3.16
C THR A 103 1.14 7.02 4.42
N SER A 104 1.42 6.26 5.48
CA SER A 104 2.00 6.78 6.72
C SER A 104 2.97 5.81 7.37
N LEU A 105 3.71 6.31 8.37
CA LEU A 105 4.57 5.53 9.22
C LEU A 105 3.81 5.19 10.51
N PHE A 106 3.72 3.90 10.82
CA PHE A 106 3.00 3.40 11.98
C PHE A 106 3.92 2.66 12.95
N GLU A 107 3.72 2.86 14.24
CA GLU A 107 4.31 2.03 15.30
C GLU A 107 3.36 0.90 15.66
N ILE A 108 3.90 -0.31 15.82
CA ILE A 108 3.13 -1.48 16.24
C ILE A 108 2.98 -1.45 17.76
N GLU A 109 1.81 -1.07 18.26
CA GLU A 109 1.52 -1.01 19.71
C GLU A 109 1.14 -2.36 20.28
N ALA A 110 0.42 -3.19 19.51
CA ALA A 110 0.06 -4.55 19.91
C ALA A 110 -0.11 -5.49 18.73
N VAL A 111 0.14 -6.76 18.96
CA VAL A 111 -0.09 -7.86 18.00
C VAL A 111 -1.05 -8.86 18.64
N ARG A 112 -2.22 -9.05 18.02
CA ARG A 112 -3.23 -10.04 18.43
C ARG A 112 -3.21 -11.19 17.42
N SER A 113 -2.23 -12.08 17.53
CA SER A 113 -1.99 -13.14 16.53
C SER A 113 -3.19 -14.07 16.34
N ASP A 114 -3.93 -14.38 17.41
CA ASP A 114 -5.11 -15.24 17.36
C ASP A 114 -6.27 -14.60 16.55
N GLU A 115 -6.35 -13.26 16.57
CA GLU A 115 -7.32 -12.46 15.83
C GLU A 115 -6.77 -12.01 14.46
N ARG A 116 -5.46 -12.19 14.19
CA ARG A 116 -4.74 -11.73 13.01
C ARG A 116 -4.73 -10.22 12.84
N VAL A 117 -4.76 -9.50 13.96
CA VAL A 117 -4.86 -8.04 14.03
C VAL A 117 -3.58 -7.43 14.57
N LEU A 118 -3.16 -6.34 13.96
CA LEU A 118 -2.18 -5.41 14.50
C LEU A 118 -2.90 -4.14 14.96
N VAL A 119 -2.52 -3.63 16.13
CA VAL A 119 -2.93 -2.32 16.62
C VAL A 119 -1.78 -1.36 16.35
N LEU A 120 -2.04 -0.34 15.56
CA LEU A 120 -1.02 0.55 15.01
C LEU A 120 -1.31 1.99 15.41
N ARG A 121 -0.25 2.74 15.76
CA ARG A 121 -0.30 4.18 16.01
C ARG A 121 0.33 4.94 14.85
N ASP A 122 -0.42 5.89 14.29
CA ASP A 122 0.08 6.76 13.22
C ASP A 122 1.10 7.77 13.79
N LEU A 123 2.33 7.74 13.28
CA LEU A 123 3.43 8.62 13.72
C LEU A 123 3.51 9.92 12.91
N LEU A 124 2.97 9.95 11.69
CA LEU A 124 2.99 11.14 10.84
C LEU A 124 1.70 11.97 10.93
N GLY A 125 0.69 11.45 11.65
CA GLY A 125 -0.57 12.15 11.89
C GLY A 125 -1.40 12.41 10.63
N GLN A 126 -1.31 11.51 9.64
CA GLN A 126 -2.03 11.66 8.38
C GLN A 126 -3.51 11.27 8.50
N GLY A 127 -3.86 10.42 9.48
CA GLY A 127 -5.21 9.91 9.65
C GLY A 127 -5.57 9.71 11.12
N ASP A 128 -6.35 8.65 11.41
CA ASP A 128 -6.70 8.28 12.78
C ASP A 128 -5.45 7.94 13.59
N PRO A 129 -5.33 8.43 14.83
CA PRO A 129 -4.14 8.27 15.66
C PRO A 129 -3.85 6.80 15.99
N GLN A 130 -4.87 5.94 15.95
CA GLN A 130 -4.75 4.50 16.17
C GLN A 130 -5.71 3.75 15.26
N ILE A 131 -5.20 2.72 14.56
CA ILE A 131 -5.97 1.86 13.67
C ILE A 131 -5.75 0.39 13.98
N GLU A 132 -6.74 -0.45 13.68
CA GLU A 132 -6.62 -1.90 13.72
C GLU A 132 -6.54 -2.42 12.28
N VAL A 133 -5.50 -3.20 11.96
CA VAL A 133 -5.25 -3.74 10.63
C VAL A 133 -5.24 -5.26 10.67
N ILE A 134 -5.98 -5.90 9.78
CA ILE A 134 -5.94 -7.34 9.59
C ILE A 134 -4.83 -7.66 8.58
N ASP A 135 -3.83 -8.42 9.03
CA ASP A 135 -2.82 -9.03 8.17
C ASP A 135 -2.37 -10.35 8.77
N ILE A 136 -2.68 -11.44 8.06
CA ILE A 136 -2.44 -12.81 8.54
C ILE A 136 -0.95 -13.08 8.72
N LYS A 137 -0.12 -12.65 7.77
CA LYS A 137 1.32 -12.94 7.77
C LYS A 137 2.04 -12.04 8.76
N LEU A 138 1.74 -10.76 8.74
CA LEU A 138 2.39 -9.77 9.58
C LEU A 138 2.06 -9.99 11.06
N SER A 139 0.82 -10.36 11.40
CA SER A 139 0.42 -10.67 12.77
C SER A 139 1.13 -11.89 13.41
N GLN A 140 1.78 -12.72 12.59
CA GLN A 140 2.57 -13.87 13.07
C GLN A 140 4.06 -13.55 13.22
N THR A 141 4.56 -12.52 12.55
CA THR A 141 5.99 -12.21 12.45
C THR A 141 6.38 -10.87 13.04
N ALA A 142 5.43 -9.95 13.19
CA ALA A 142 5.69 -8.61 13.70
C ALA A 142 5.99 -8.59 15.19
N ASN A 143 6.85 -7.65 15.60
CA ASN A 143 7.16 -7.36 16.99
C ASN A 143 6.55 -6.01 17.38
N THR A 144 6.16 -5.86 18.64
CA THR A 144 5.80 -4.56 19.22
C THR A 144 7.01 -3.63 19.22
N ASP A 145 6.74 -2.32 19.15
CA ASP A 145 7.73 -1.24 19.04
C ASP A 145 8.47 -1.17 17.68
N ALA A 146 8.27 -2.12 16.77
CA ALA A 146 8.69 -1.98 15.38
C ALA A 146 7.82 -0.95 14.66
N MET A 147 8.38 -0.34 13.63
CA MET A 147 7.65 0.59 12.77
C MET A 147 7.43 -0.04 11.40
N ILE A 148 6.31 0.31 10.80
CA ILE A 148 5.98 -0.09 9.43
C ILE A 148 5.48 1.13 8.65
N PHE A 149 5.98 1.27 7.42
CA PHE A 149 5.48 2.27 6.47
C PHE A 149 4.63 1.53 5.43
N PHE A 150 3.38 1.94 5.30
CA PHE A 150 2.44 1.31 4.36
C PHE A 150 1.21 2.21 4.15
N ARG A 151 0.34 1.77 3.27
CA ARG A 151 -0.97 2.37 2.97
C ARG A 151 -2.07 1.52 3.60
N PRO A 152 -2.79 1.98 4.64
CA PRO A 152 -4.00 1.33 5.13
C PRO A 152 -5.15 1.51 4.14
N VAL A 153 -5.86 0.43 3.86
CA VAL A 153 -7.07 0.42 3.04
C VAL A 153 -8.26 0.13 3.96
N VAL A 154 -9.06 1.17 4.21
CA VAL A 154 -10.20 1.10 5.12
C VAL A 154 -11.43 0.64 4.36
N LEU A 155 -11.80 -0.63 4.54
CA LEU A 155 -12.96 -1.26 3.94
C LEU A 155 -14.16 -1.21 4.90
N PRO A 156 -15.38 -1.50 4.45
CA PRO A 156 -16.59 -1.38 5.29
C PRO A 156 -16.57 -2.14 6.61
N ASP A 157 -15.85 -3.24 6.69
CA ASP A 157 -15.82 -4.13 7.86
C ASP A 157 -14.40 -4.50 8.35
N MET A 158 -13.35 -4.02 7.67
CA MET A 158 -11.97 -4.26 8.07
C MET A 158 -11.02 -3.22 7.47
N THR A 159 -9.86 -3.05 8.08
CA THR A 159 -8.73 -2.36 7.46
C THR A 159 -7.64 -3.37 7.11
N VAL A 160 -7.09 -3.26 5.91
CA VAL A 160 -6.03 -4.14 5.40
C VAL A 160 -4.85 -3.33 4.85
N THR A 161 -3.75 -3.99 4.51
CA THR A 161 -2.62 -3.35 3.81
C THR A 161 -2.86 -3.31 2.30
N SER A 162 -2.40 -2.27 1.60
CA SER A 162 -2.57 -2.12 0.14
C SER A 162 -1.79 -3.15 -0.69
N GLY A 163 -0.80 -3.80 -0.11
CA GLY A 163 -0.01 -4.82 -0.81
C GLY A 163 1.48 -4.76 -0.49
N PHE A 164 1.99 -3.63 0.02
CA PHE A 164 3.36 -3.53 0.53
C PHE A 164 3.36 -3.09 2.00
N VAL A 165 4.38 -3.52 2.72
CA VAL A 165 4.71 -3.05 4.06
C VAL A 165 6.23 -2.96 4.16
N LEU A 166 6.75 -1.76 4.42
CA LEU A 166 8.17 -1.53 4.60
C LEU A 166 8.48 -1.48 6.10
N PRO A 167 9.19 -2.49 6.66
CA PRO A 167 9.50 -2.54 8.08
C PRO A 167 10.72 -1.69 8.42
N PHE A 168 10.68 -1.06 9.60
CA PHE A 168 11.82 -0.36 10.21
C PHE A 168 12.01 -0.85 11.64
N GLU A 169 13.27 -1.01 12.03
CA GLU A 169 13.60 -1.36 13.41
C GLU A 169 13.46 -0.15 14.34
N ALA A 170 13.12 -0.41 15.61
CA ALA A 170 12.93 0.61 16.64
C ALA A 170 14.06 1.67 16.76
N PRO A 171 15.37 1.34 16.58
CA PRO A 171 16.45 2.34 16.63
C PRO A 171 16.35 3.47 15.59
N TYR A 172 15.60 3.28 14.50
CA TYR A 172 15.42 4.31 13.46
C TYR A 172 14.33 5.32 13.77
N LYS A 173 13.55 5.11 14.86
CA LYS A 173 12.38 5.95 15.20
C LYS A 173 12.74 7.44 15.33
N ASP A 174 13.81 7.74 16.07
CA ASP A 174 14.21 9.13 16.31
C ASP A 174 14.65 9.85 15.02
N HIS A 175 15.18 9.10 14.03
CA HIS A 175 15.59 9.66 12.75
C HIS A 175 14.45 9.82 11.74
N LEU A 176 13.39 9.02 11.86
CA LEU A 176 12.24 9.05 10.95
C LEU A 176 11.15 10.02 11.40
N CYS A 177 11.15 10.40 12.70
CA CYS A 177 10.13 11.28 13.28
C CYS A 177 10.66 12.71 13.59
N GLU A 178 11.90 13.06 13.21
CA GLU A 178 12.47 14.42 13.28
C GLU A 178 12.10 15.23 12.01
#